data_69e7114b463e48bca6a36729f9827d83
#
_entry.id   69e7114b463e48bca6a36729f9827d83
#
_cell.length_a   1.000
_cell.length_b   1.000
_cell.length_c   1.000
_cell.angle_alpha   90.00
_cell.angle_beta   90.00
_cell.angle_gamma   90.00
#
_symmetry.space_group_name_H-M   'P 1'
#
loop_
_entity.id
_entity.type
_entity.pdbx_description
1 polymer ?
#
loop_
_entity_poly.entity_id
_entity_poly.type
_entity_poly.pdbx_seq_one_letter_code
_entity_poly.pdbx_strand_id
1 'polypeptide(L)'
;SRGLGDVYKRQPPPDWHSQVFNTGNWFEPQPNWQPSDELTQFIKNGSPPVFLGFGSMPIPSPQDTTQMILHAIEQIGRRAILHAGWGSLGKTILPDYVHSIEFAPYDWLFPRMSALVHHGGSGTTAAGLRSGVPAQVVPFLFDQHFWGKRIADLGAGPRPIPFKKLTPRTLAGSIQKMVNDTDMQAAATSLGEKMSKEDGVFSAVRLLNKSFF
;
A
#
# COMPACT_ATOMS: atom_id res chain seq x y z
N SER A 1 22.03 3.99 -21.22
CA SER A 1 20.61 4.12 -20.88
C SER A 1 20.43 3.68 -19.44
N ARG A 2 20.19 4.63 -18.54
CA ARG A 2 19.82 4.33 -17.15
C ARG A 2 18.41 3.74 -17.22
N GLY A 3 18.30 2.42 -17.00
CA GLY A 3 17.02 1.73 -17.10
C GLY A 3 16.00 2.30 -16.12
N LEU A 4 14.76 2.46 -16.56
CA LEU A 4 13.61 2.90 -15.74
C LEU A 4 13.38 2.01 -14.49
N GLY A 5 14.06 0.86 -14.40
CA GLY A 5 14.01 -0.08 -13.28
C GLY A 5 14.44 0.49 -11.92
N ASP A 6 15.23 1.55 -11.90
CA ASP A 6 15.76 2.13 -10.66
C ASP A 6 14.94 3.31 -10.13
N VAL A 7 13.87 3.73 -10.84
CA VAL A 7 13.17 4.98 -10.53
C VAL A 7 12.29 4.87 -9.28
N TYR A 8 11.78 3.70 -8.94
CA TYR A 8 10.96 3.46 -7.74
C TYR A 8 11.77 3.09 -6.50
N LYS A 9 13.04 2.68 -6.67
CA LYS A 9 13.95 2.41 -5.55
C LYS A 9 14.56 3.72 -5.03
N ARG A 10 14.88 3.74 -3.74
CA ARG A 10 15.76 4.75 -3.20
C ARG A 10 17.15 4.49 -3.78
N GLN A 11 17.61 5.37 -4.65
CA GLN A 11 18.97 5.29 -5.17
C GLN A 11 19.97 5.41 -4.02
N PRO A 12 20.96 4.51 -3.92
CA PRO A 12 22.03 4.71 -2.97
C PRO A 12 22.76 6.03 -3.29
N PRO A 13 23.16 6.80 -2.28
CA PRO A 13 23.99 7.97 -2.50
C PRO A 13 25.23 7.61 -3.34
N PRO A 14 25.70 8.50 -4.23
CA PRO A 14 26.81 8.21 -5.13
C PRO A 14 28.15 7.99 -4.41
N ASP A 15 28.22 8.40 -3.15
CA ASP A 15 29.38 8.28 -2.24
C ASP A 15 29.32 7.03 -1.34
N TRP A 16 28.33 6.17 -1.51
CA TRP A 16 28.29 4.91 -0.77
C TRP A 16 29.48 4.02 -1.14
N HIS A 17 30.05 3.40 -0.11
CA HIS A 17 31.15 2.45 -0.27
C HIS A 17 30.76 1.30 -1.19
N SER A 18 31.71 0.80 -1.99
CA SER A 18 31.49 -0.29 -2.95
C SER A 18 30.99 -1.61 -2.34
N GLN A 19 31.11 -1.76 -1.02
CA GLN A 19 30.60 -2.92 -0.27
C GLN A 19 29.12 -2.80 0.14
N VAL A 20 28.45 -1.68 -0.16
CA VAL A 20 27.03 -1.49 0.13
C VAL A 20 26.21 -1.82 -1.11
N PHE A 21 25.39 -2.82 -1.01
CA PHE A 21 24.57 -3.32 -2.11
C PHE A 21 23.08 -3.09 -1.85
N ASN A 22 22.36 -2.59 -2.83
CA ASN A 22 20.90 -2.56 -2.81
C ASN A 22 20.36 -3.80 -3.52
N THR A 23 19.85 -4.76 -2.76
CA THR A 23 19.34 -6.04 -3.28
C THR A 23 17.88 -5.99 -3.72
N GLY A 24 17.17 -4.89 -3.49
CA GLY A 24 15.73 -4.77 -3.72
C GLY A 24 14.90 -5.10 -2.48
N ASN A 25 13.58 -5.18 -2.66
CA ASN A 25 12.66 -5.51 -1.57
C ASN A 25 12.63 -7.02 -1.32
N TRP A 26 12.55 -7.37 -0.04
CA TRP A 26 12.40 -8.76 0.38
C TRP A 26 10.94 -9.01 0.73
N PHE A 27 10.35 -10.00 0.07
CA PHE A 27 8.98 -10.42 0.30
C PHE A 27 8.99 -11.83 0.87
N GLU A 28 8.24 -12.05 1.94
CA GLU A 28 8.09 -13.35 2.57
C GLU A 28 6.74 -13.95 2.13
N PRO A 29 6.75 -15.03 1.34
CA PRO A 29 5.52 -15.71 0.98
C PRO A 29 4.83 -16.32 2.19
N GLN A 30 3.50 -16.33 2.21
CA GLN A 30 2.69 -16.95 3.25
C GLN A 30 1.92 -18.16 2.68
N PRO A 31 2.62 -19.27 2.33
CA PRO A 31 2.04 -20.36 1.53
C PRO A 31 0.91 -21.10 2.23
N ASN A 32 0.87 -21.09 3.56
CA ASN A 32 -0.14 -21.79 4.36
C ASN A 32 -1.33 -20.91 4.75
N TRP A 33 -1.32 -19.61 4.39
CA TRP A 33 -2.42 -18.74 4.69
C TRP A 33 -3.58 -18.95 3.73
N GLN A 34 -4.79 -19.00 4.27
CA GLN A 34 -6.03 -19.08 3.50
C GLN A 34 -6.97 -17.95 3.91
N PRO A 35 -7.66 -17.30 2.97
CA PRO A 35 -8.66 -16.31 3.31
C PRO A 35 -9.86 -16.97 3.99
N SER A 36 -10.52 -16.28 4.90
CA SER A 36 -11.82 -16.73 5.40
C SER A 36 -12.86 -16.70 4.28
N ASP A 37 -13.92 -17.52 4.46
CA ASP A 37 -15.04 -17.52 3.52
C ASP A 37 -15.73 -16.16 3.46
N GLU A 38 -15.87 -15.48 4.59
CA GLU A 38 -16.44 -14.13 4.68
C GLU A 38 -15.65 -13.11 3.86
N LEU A 39 -14.32 -13.07 4.00
CA LEU A 39 -13.45 -12.18 3.23
C LEU A 39 -13.53 -12.50 1.74
N THR A 40 -13.51 -13.79 1.40
CA THR A 40 -13.59 -14.24 0.01
C THR A 40 -14.93 -13.84 -0.62
N GLN A 41 -16.03 -14.05 0.06
CA GLN A 41 -17.37 -13.65 -0.39
C GLN A 41 -17.48 -12.13 -0.48
N PHE A 42 -16.98 -11.41 0.52
CA PHE A 42 -16.97 -9.96 0.48
C PHE A 42 -16.25 -9.46 -0.77
N ILE A 43 -15.07 -9.94 -1.11
CA ILE A 43 -14.34 -9.49 -2.30
C ILE A 43 -15.09 -9.86 -3.60
N LYS A 44 -15.65 -11.08 -3.70
CA LYS A 44 -16.31 -11.57 -4.91
C LYS A 44 -17.67 -10.91 -5.19
N ASN A 45 -18.40 -10.51 -4.16
CA ASN A 45 -19.79 -10.05 -4.26
C ASN A 45 -19.90 -8.55 -4.58
N GLY A 46 -19.14 -8.04 -5.54
CA GLY A 46 -19.27 -6.66 -6.00
C GLY A 46 -17.98 -6.08 -6.61
N SER A 47 -17.97 -4.75 -6.79
CA SER A 47 -16.80 -4.06 -7.31
C SER A 47 -15.58 -4.21 -6.38
N PRO A 48 -14.34 -4.22 -6.92
CA PRO A 48 -13.13 -4.28 -6.10
C PRO A 48 -13.14 -3.22 -5.00
N PRO A 49 -12.96 -3.62 -3.72
CA PRO A 49 -13.00 -2.68 -2.61
C PRO A 49 -11.75 -1.80 -2.55
N VAL A 50 -11.82 -0.74 -1.75
CA VAL A 50 -10.67 0.09 -1.37
C VAL A 50 -10.05 -0.48 -0.10
N PHE A 51 -8.75 -0.63 -0.05
CA PHE A 51 -8.03 -1.00 1.18
C PHE A 51 -7.68 0.25 1.98
N LEU A 52 -7.92 0.21 3.31
CA LEU A 52 -7.46 1.24 4.24
C LEU A 52 -6.80 0.58 5.45
N GLY A 53 -5.54 0.96 5.74
CA GLY A 53 -4.83 0.43 6.90
C GLY A 53 -3.58 1.25 7.25
N PHE A 54 -3.39 1.53 8.52
CA PHE A 54 -2.26 2.34 8.99
C PHE A 54 -1.21 1.53 9.75
N GLY A 55 -1.28 0.19 9.66
CA GLY A 55 -0.30 -0.72 10.25
C GLY A 55 -0.21 -0.56 11.76
N SER A 56 1.02 -0.41 12.28
CA SER A 56 1.29 -0.22 13.71
C SER A 56 1.27 1.24 14.17
N MET A 57 0.74 2.17 13.35
CA MET A 57 0.70 3.57 13.74
C MET A 57 -0.28 3.81 14.88
N PRO A 58 0.12 4.59 15.91
CA PRO A 58 -0.79 5.00 16.94
C PRO A 58 -1.83 5.96 16.38
N ILE A 59 -3.10 5.56 16.45
CA ILE A 59 -4.23 6.40 16.02
C ILE A 59 -4.81 7.05 17.27
N PRO A 60 -4.80 8.39 17.39
CA PRO A 60 -5.24 9.09 18.60
C PRO A 60 -6.69 8.80 19.01
N SER A 61 -7.60 8.71 18.02
CA SER A 61 -9.02 8.41 18.22
C SER A 61 -9.46 7.37 17.18
N PRO A 62 -9.30 6.06 17.46
CA PRO A 62 -9.66 5.02 16.49
C PRO A 62 -11.12 5.05 16.05
N GLN A 63 -12.05 5.35 16.97
CA GLN A 63 -13.48 5.45 16.67
C GLN A 63 -13.77 6.61 15.73
N ASP A 64 -13.26 7.82 16.02
CA ASP A 64 -13.46 9.01 15.19
C ASP A 64 -12.82 8.82 13.82
N THR A 65 -11.64 8.19 13.78
CA THR A 65 -10.95 7.87 12.52
C THR A 65 -11.76 6.88 11.70
N THR A 66 -12.33 5.86 12.34
CA THR A 66 -13.22 4.90 11.66
C THR A 66 -14.44 5.61 11.09
N GLN A 67 -15.12 6.45 11.89
CA GLN A 67 -16.28 7.22 11.41
C GLN A 67 -15.91 8.14 10.24
N MET A 68 -14.79 8.83 10.32
CA MET A 68 -14.28 9.66 9.24
C MET A 68 -14.06 8.85 7.94
N ILE A 69 -13.50 7.65 8.05
CA ILE A 69 -13.31 6.74 6.91
C ILE A 69 -14.66 6.29 6.36
N LEU A 70 -15.60 5.86 7.22
CA LEU A 70 -16.94 5.42 6.80
C LEU A 70 -17.66 6.51 6.01
N HIS A 71 -17.66 7.76 6.50
CA HIS A 71 -18.23 8.89 5.79
C HIS A 71 -17.57 9.12 4.42
N ALA A 72 -16.23 8.97 4.32
CA ALA A 72 -15.54 9.12 3.04
C ALA A 72 -15.94 8.03 2.03
N ILE A 73 -16.03 6.78 2.48
CA ILE A 73 -16.39 5.63 1.65
C ILE A 73 -17.86 5.72 1.20
N GLU A 74 -18.76 6.11 2.10
CA GLU A 74 -20.18 6.34 1.80
C GLU A 74 -20.37 7.42 0.71
N GLN A 75 -19.67 8.58 0.86
CA GLN A 75 -19.72 9.68 -0.11
C GLN A 75 -19.38 9.26 -1.55
N ILE A 76 -18.53 8.25 -1.71
CA ILE A 76 -18.09 7.80 -3.04
C ILE A 76 -18.80 6.53 -3.49
N GLY A 77 -19.70 5.98 -2.68
CA GLY A 77 -20.47 4.76 -2.99
C GLY A 77 -19.56 3.55 -3.27
N ARG A 78 -18.45 3.40 -2.52
CA ARG A 78 -17.50 2.31 -2.71
C ARG A 78 -17.54 1.32 -1.56
N ARG A 79 -17.01 0.14 -1.81
CA ARG A 79 -16.78 -0.88 -0.78
C ARG A 79 -15.37 -0.73 -0.22
N ALA A 80 -15.16 -1.10 1.03
CA ALA A 80 -13.85 -0.98 1.66
C ALA A 80 -13.47 -2.20 2.51
N ILE A 81 -12.16 -2.46 2.59
CA ILE A 81 -11.56 -3.35 3.57
C ILE A 81 -10.74 -2.50 4.53
N LEU A 82 -11.08 -2.55 5.81
CA LEU A 82 -10.34 -1.91 6.89
C LEU A 82 -9.39 -2.91 7.53
N HIS A 83 -8.10 -2.62 7.52
CA HIS A 83 -7.13 -3.36 8.30
C HIS A 83 -7.05 -2.76 9.70
N ALA A 84 -7.50 -3.52 10.70
CA ALA A 84 -7.60 -3.05 12.08
C ALA A 84 -6.25 -2.57 12.65
N GLY A 85 -5.18 -3.31 12.36
CA GLY A 85 -3.84 -2.99 12.84
C GLY A 85 -3.77 -2.80 14.35
N TRP A 86 -2.70 -2.20 14.84
CA TRP A 86 -2.58 -1.84 16.26
C TRP A 86 -3.48 -0.67 16.65
N GLY A 87 -3.88 0.16 15.68
CA GLY A 87 -4.76 1.30 15.87
C GLY A 87 -6.23 0.95 16.08
N SER A 88 -6.59 -0.36 16.03
CA SER A 88 -7.96 -0.85 16.28
C SER A 88 -9.04 -0.20 15.40
N LEU A 89 -8.72 0.10 14.14
CA LEU A 89 -9.71 0.57 13.17
C LEU A 89 -10.80 -0.50 12.97
N GLY A 90 -12.04 -0.04 12.78
CA GLY A 90 -13.16 -0.93 12.49
C GLY A 90 -13.68 -1.73 13.69
N LYS A 91 -13.22 -1.49 14.92
CA LYS A 91 -13.80 -2.08 16.13
C LYS A 91 -15.12 -1.40 16.53
N THR A 92 -16.07 -1.41 15.61
CA THR A 92 -17.42 -0.86 15.77
C THR A 92 -18.36 -1.63 14.83
N ILE A 93 -19.66 -1.38 14.90
CA ILE A 93 -20.60 -1.91 13.93
C ILE A 93 -20.29 -1.27 12.59
N LEU A 94 -19.95 -2.11 11.60
CA LEU A 94 -19.61 -1.67 10.24
C LEU A 94 -20.83 -1.90 9.33
N PRO A 95 -21.07 -1.01 8.36
CA PRO A 95 -22.08 -1.24 7.33
C PRO A 95 -21.63 -2.36 6.37
N ASP A 96 -22.60 -2.98 5.67
CA ASP A 96 -22.36 -4.15 4.80
C ASP A 96 -21.36 -3.90 3.66
N TYR A 97 -21.14 -2.65 3.29
CA TYR A 97 -20.16 -2.28 2.28
C TYR A 97 -18.72 -2.14 2.83
N VAL A 98 -18.50 -2.41 4.13
CA VAL A 98 -17.17 -2.36 4.78
C VAL A 98 -16.89 -3.65 5.53
N HIS A 99 -15.76 -4.28 5.24
CA HIS A 99 -15.28 -5.47 5.93
C HIS A 99 -13.99 -5.16 6.70
N SER A 100 -13.90 -5.62 7.95
CA SER A 100 -12.68 -5.46 8.77
C SER A 100 -11.87 -6.74 8.78
N ILE A 101 -10.54 -6.60 8.67
CA ILE A 101 -9.61 -7.71 8.77
C ILE A 101 -8.53 -7.40 9.82
N GLU A 102 -8.05 -8.43 10.51
CA GLU A 102 -6.89 -8.31 11.40
C GLU A 102 -5.59 -8.56 10.65
N PHE A 103 -5.61 -9.49 9.70
CA PHE A 103 -4.45 -9.85 8.88
C PHE A 103 -4.89 -10.44 7.53
N ALA A 104 -4.17 -10.06 6.48
CA ALA A 104 -4.11 -10.79 5.21
C ALA A 104 -2.76 -10.48 4.54
N PRO A 105 -2.13 -11.46 3.86
CA PRO A 105 -0.93 -11.22 3.07
C PRO A 105 -1.21 -10.18 1.97
N TYR A 106 -0.36 -9.16 1.87
CA TYR A 106 -0.57 -8.06 0.92
C TYR A 106 -0.42 -8.50 -0.53
N ASP A 107 0.40 -9.50 -0.81
CA ASP A 107 0.55 -10.10 -2.13
C ASP A 107 -0.75 -10.78 -2.62
N TRP A 108 -1.53 -11.34 -1.69
CA TRP A 108 -2.86 -11.86 -2.00
C TRP A 108 -3.93 -10.76 -2.03
N LEU A 109 -3.91 -9.84 -1.06
CA LEU A 109 -5.00 -8.87 -0.86
C LEU A 109 -4.95 -7.71 -1.87
N PHE A 110 -3.79 -7.05 -2.00
CA PHE A 110 -3.67 -5.79 -2.73
C PHE A 110 -4.03 -5.87 -4.22
N PRO A 111 -3.67 -6.94 -4.97
CA PRO A 111 -4.09 -7.05 -6.37
C PRO A 111 -5.60 -7.15 -6.59
N ARG A 112 -6.37 -7.37 -5.52
CA ARG A 112 -7.84 -7.47 -5.54
C ARG A 112 -8.54 -6.17 -5.16
N MET A 113 -7.78 -5.13 -4.89
CA MET A 113 -8.29 -3.81 -4.47
C MET A 113 -8.36 -2.85 -5.67
N SER A 114 -9.28 -1.87 -5.58
CA SER A 114 -9.36 -0.78 -6.56
C SER A 114 -8.42 0.38 -6.25
N ALA A 115 -8.08 0.57 -4.99
CA ALA A 115 -7.14 1.58 -4.50
C ALA A 115 -6.62 1.18 -3.12
N LEU A 116 -5.44 1.69 -2.75
CA LEU A 116 -4.82 1.47 -1.45
C LEU A 116 -4.69 2.80 -0.70
N VAL A 117 -5.03 2.80 0.58
CA VAL A 117 -4.76 3.92 1.50
C VAL A 117 -3.97 3.38 2.68
N HIS A 118 -2.72 3.85 2.84
CA HIS A 118 -1.85 3.34 3.90
C HIS A 118 -0.93 4.43 4.48
N HIS A 119 -0.27 4.11 5.59
CA HIS A 119 0.59 5.08 6.30
C HIS A 119 1.91 5.41 5.59
N GLY A 120 2.36 4.59 4.64
CA GLY A 120 3.62 4.83 3.91
C GLY A 120 4.85 4.17 4.51
N GLY A 121 4.69 3.15 5.37
CA GLY A 121 5.82 2.31 5.78
C GLY A 121 6.44 1.62 4.56
N SER A 122 7.78 1.47 4.54
CA SER A 122 8.54 0.98 3.37
C SER A 122 8.03 -0.37 2.85
N GLY A 123 7.77 -1.33 3.74
CA GLY A 123 7.25 -2.66 3.36
C GLY A 123 5.86 -2.60 2.74
N THR A 124 4.93 -1.84 3.34
CA THR A 124 3.57 -1.66 2.80
C THR A 124 3.61 -0.92 1.46
N THR A 125 4.48 0.09 1.34
CA THR A 125 4.69 0.82 0.08
C THR A 125 5.23 -0.10 -1.02
N ALA A 126 6.21 -0.94 -0.71
CA ALA A 126 6.75 -1.90 -1.66
C ALA A 126 5.70 -2.92 -2.11
N ALA A 127 4.91 -3.47 -1.18
CA ALA A 127 3.83 -4.38 -1.49
C ALA A 127 2.73 -3.70 -2.35
N GLY A 128 2.38 -2.46 -2.02
CA GLY A 128 1.42 -1.66 -2.79
C GLY A 128 1.89 -1.42 -4.22
N LEU A 129 3.11 -0.95 -4.41
CA LEU A 129 3.67 -0.72 -5.75
C LEU A 129 3.78 -2.03 -6.55
N ARG A 130 4.19 -3.13 -5.91
CA ARG A 130 4.28 -4.45 -6.56
C ARG A 130 2.90 -4.97 -7.00
N SER A 131 1.83 -4.62 -6.29
CA SER A 131 0.47 -5.05 -6.65
C SER A 131 -0.06 -4.37 -7.91
N GLY A 132 0.55 -3.28 -8.37
CA GLY A 132 0.10 -2.50 -9.52
C GLY A 132 -1.17 -1.68 -9.25
N VAL A 133 -1.53 -1.46 -7.99
CA VAL A 133 -2.73 -0.72 -7.58
C VAL A 133 -2.34 0.69 -7.11
N PRO A 134 -3.05 1.74 -7.55
CA PRO A 134 -2.79 3.11 -7.09
C PRO A 134 -2.89 3.26 -5.57
N ALA A 135 -1.96 4.04 -4.99
CA ALA A 135 -1.87 4.17 -3.55
C ALA A 135 -1.83 5.61 -3.05
N GLN A 136 -2.70 5.93 -2.09
CA GLN A 136 -2.66 7.15 -1.28
C GLN A 136 -1.87 6.90 0.00
N VAL A 137 -0.82 7.67 0.22
CA VAL A 137 -0.10 7.65 1.49
C VAL A 137 -0.64 8.72 2.43
N VAL A 138 -0.94 8.29 3.65
CA VAL A 138 -1.32 9.14 4.79
C VAL A 138 -0.21 9.07 5.83
N PRO A 139 0.85 9.90 5.70
CA PRO A 139 2.01 9.79 6.58
C PRO A 139 1.73 10.33 7.97
N PHE A 140 2.27 9.65 8.97
CA PHE A 140 2.27 10.05 10.39
C PHE A 140 3.63 10.65 10.77
N LEU A 141 4.73 9.98 10.38
CA LEU A 141 6.09 10.34 10.84
C LEU A 141 7.19 9.71 9.94
N PHE A 142 8.44 10.03 10.23
CA PHE A 142 9.66 9.46 9.63
C PHE A 142 9.71 9.50 8.09
N ASP A 143 10.11 8.39 7.48
CA ASP A 143 10.30 8.21 6.04
C ASP A 143 8.98 8.09 5.25
N GLN A 144 7.84 8.02 5.93
CA GLN A 144 6.53 7.89 5.29
C GLN A 144 6.21 9.05 4.33
N HIS A 145 6.62 10.27 4.68
CA HIS A 145 6.51 11.44 3.80
C HIS A 145 7.31 11.26 2.51
N PHE A 146 8.51 10.69 2.61
CA PHE A 146 9.36 10.40 1.46
C PHE A 146 8.67 9.40 0.53
N TRP A 147 8.16 8.29 1.07
CA TRP A 147 7.48 7.27 0.28
C TRP A 147 6.21 7.78 -0.38
N GLY A 148 5.42 8.60 0.33
CA GLY A 148 4.23 9.22 -0.24
C GLY A 148 4.56 10.17 -1.40
N LYS A 149 5.60 11.00 -1.24
CA LYS A 149 6.09 11.84 -2.33
C LYS A 149 6.57 11.00 -3.51
N ARG A 150 7.29 9.90 -3.23
CA ARG A 150 7.82 9.01 -4.27
C ARG A 150 6.73 8.36 -5.10
N ILE A 151 5.65 7.84 -4.48
CA ILE A 151 4.48 7.30 -5.19
C ILE A 151 3.87 8.36 -6.11
N ALA A 152 3.71 9.60 -5.61
CA ALA A 152 3.15 10.69 -6.40
C ALA A 152 4.07 11.10 -7.57
N ASP A 153 5.37 11.18 -7.36
CA ASP A 153 6.36 11.52 -8.41
C ASP A 153 6.43 10.43 -9.50
N LEU A 154 6.07 9.19 -9.17
CA LEU A 154 5.97 8.06 -10.11
C LEU A 154 4.62 8.01 -10.83
N GLY A 155 3.68 8.87 -10.49
CA GLY A 155 2.32 8.86 -11.03
C GLY A 155 1.44 7.71 -10.54
N ALA A 156 1.90 6.91 -9.59
CA ALA A 156 1.18 5.73 -9.06
C ALA A 156 0.24 6.05 -7.89
N GLY A 157 0.03 7.31 -7.57
CA GLY A 157 -0.87 7.76 -6.54
C GLY A 157 -0.89 9.28 -6.39
N PRO A 158 -1.87 9.83 -5.67
CA PRO A 158 -1.94 11.25 -5.37
C PRO A 158 -0.82 11.71 -4.43
N ARG A 159 -0.67 13.03 -4.27
CA ARG A 159 0.23 13.59 -3.26
C ARG A 159 -0.19 13.13 -1.85
N PRO A 160 0.79 12.87 -0.94
CA PRO A 160 0.47 12.40 0.40
C PRO A 160 -0.37 13.42 1.18
N ILE A 161 -1.33 12.91 1.97
CA ILE A 161 -2.15 13.71 2.87
C ILE A 161 -1.69 13.39 4.30
N PRO A 162 -0.98 14.29 5.01
CA PRO A 162 -0.61 14.06 6.41
C PRO A 162 -1.82 13.72 7.27
N PHE A 163 -1.70 12.76 8.20
CA PHE A 163 -2.82 12.29 9.01
C PHE A 163 -3.59 13.43 9.68
N LYS A 164 -2.90 14.46 10.19
CA LYS A 164 -3.50 15.64 10.81
C LYS A 164 -4.37 16.49 9.85
N LYS A 165 -4.24 16.29 8.54
CA LYS A 165 -5.02 16.98 7.49
C LYS A 165 -6.03 16.06 6.83
N LEU A 166 -6.16 14.82 7.31
CA LEU A 166 -7.11 13.85 6.77
C LEU A 166 -8.52 14.24 7.20
N THR A 167 -9.43 14.32 6.25
CA THR A 167 -10.87 14.60 6.44
C THR A 167 -11.67 13.66 5.53
N PRO A 168 -12.98 13.46 5.77
CA PRO A 168 -13.81 12.68 4.85
C PRO A 168 -13.69 13.17 3.41
N ARG A 169 -13.74 14.48 3.19
CA ARG A 169 -13.66 15.10 1.87
C ARG A 169 -12.32 14.84 1.17
N THR A 170 -11.20 15.03 1.88
CA THR A 170 -9.86 14.83 1.28
C THR A 170 -9.60 13.37 0.98
N LEU A 171 -10.06 12.46 1.84
CA LEU A 171 -9.95 11.02 1.64
C LEU A 171 -10.83 10.56 0.46
N ALA A 172 -12.09 10.95 0.44
CA ALA A 172 -13.03 10.65 -0.65
C ALA A 172 -12.50 11.14 -2.01
N GLY A 173 -12.07 12.39 -2.10
CA GLY A 173 -11.52 12.95 -3.33
C GLY A 173 -10.26 12.24 -3.80
N SER A 174 -9.39 11.84 -2.87
CA SER A 174 -8.19 11.07 -3.19
C SER A 174 -8.53 9.68 -3.74
N ILE A 175 -9.47 8.96 -3.11
CA ILE A 175 -9.90 7.64 -3.58
C ILE A 175 -10.57 7.75 -4.94
N GLN A 176 -11.47 8.72 -5.14
CA GLN A 176 -12.11 8.96 -6.45
C GLN A 176 -11.06 9.21 -7.54
N LYS A 177 -10.03 9.98 -7.23
CA LYS A 177 -8.93 10.21 -8.18
C LYS A 177 -8.23 8.89 -8.54
N MET A 178 -7.87 8.06 -7.58
CA MET A 178 -7.19 6.78 -7.82
C MET A 178 -8.02 5.81 -8.67
N VAL A 179 -9.34 5.76 -8.46
CA VAL A 179 -10.22 4.80 -9.17
C VAL A 179 -10.72 5.31 -10.53
N ASN A 180 -10.57 6.60 -10.83
CA ASN A 180 -11.05 7.20 -12.09
C ASN A 180 -9.93 7.69 -13.01
N ASP A 181 -8.72 7.88 -12.50
CA ASP A 181 -7.56 8.38 -13.27
C ASP A 181 -6.86 7.20 -13.95
N THR A 182 -7.15 7.01 -15.24
CA THR A 182 -6.60 5.90 -16.04
C THR A 182 -5.08 5.99 -16.21
N ASP A 183 -4.52 7.18 -16.25
CA ASP A 183 -3.06 7.36 -16.36
C ASP A 183 -2.37 6.93 -15.08
N MET A 184 -2.96 7.27 -13.93
CA MET A 184 -2.47 6.81 -12.63
C MET A 184 -2.54 5.29 -12.48
N GLN A 185 -3.63 4.66 -12.93
CA GLN A 185 -3.79 3.21 -12.93
C GLN A 185 -2.75 2.55 -13.85
N ALA A 186 -2.56 3.07 -15.05
CA ALA A 186 -1.56 2.57 -15.99
C ALA A 186 -0.12 2.69 -15.43
N ALA A 187 0.20 3.82 -14.79
CA ALA A 187 1.49 4.02 -14.13
C ALA A 187 1.71 3.02 -12.98
N ALA A 188 0.70 2.82 -12.13
CA ALA A 188 0.77 1.84 -11.04
C ALA A 188 0.95 0.41 -11.58
N THR A 189 0.17 0.01 -12.58
CA THR A 189 0.28 -1.31 -13.23
C THR A 189 1.67 -1.54 -13.82
N SER A 190 2.20 -0.57 -14.58
CA SER A 190 3.54 -0.66 -15.17
C SER A 190 4.64 -0.81 -14.12
N LEU A 191 4.50 -0.14 -12.97
CA LEU A 191 5.44 -0.30 -11.85
C LEU A 191 5.32 -1.69 -11.22
N GLY A 192 4.11 -2.19 -11.03
CA GLY A 192 3.86 -3.52 -10.50
C GLY A 192 4.49 -4.62 -11.36
N GLU A 193 4.34 -4.53 -12.68
CA GLU A 193 4.97 -5.45 -13.63
C GLU A 193 6.50 -5.45 -13.56
N LYS A 194 7.11 -4.28 -13.30
CA LYS A 194 8.57 -4.18 -13.14
C LYS A 194 9.01 -4.78 -11.81
N MET A 195 8.31 -4.45 -10.74
CA MET A 195 8.64 -4.93 -9.39
C MET A 195 8.38 -6.43 -9.20
N SER A 196 7.39 -7.00 -9.89
CA SER A 196 7.12 -8.45 -9.83
C SER A 196 8.26 -9.31 -10.38
N LYS A 197 9.12 -8.74 -11.25
CA LYS A 197 10.30 -9.40 -11.82
C LYS A 197 11.52 -9.35 -10.91
N GLU A 198 11.44 -8.63 -9.79
CA GLU A 198 12.54 -8.50 -8.84
C GLU A 198 12.46 -9.56 -7.74
N ASP A 199 13.60 -10.19 -7.48
CA ASP A 199 13.80 -11.07 -6.34
C ASP A 199 14.97 -10.56 -5.51
N GLY A 200 14.64 -9.77 -4.48
CA GLY A 200 15.63 -9.16 -3.59
C GLY A 200 16.33 -10.19 -2.71
N VAL A 201 15.63 -11.25 -2.32
CA VAL A 201 16.20 -12.35 -1.51
C VAL A 201 17.23 -13.12 -2.31
N PHE A 202 16.89 -13.54 -3.52
CA PHE A 202 17.83 -14.22 -4.42
C PHE A 202 19.04 -13.35 -4.73
N SER A 203 18.83 -12.06 -4.97
CA SER A 203 19.91 -11.09 -5.21
C SER A 203 20.85 -10.99 -4.01
N ALA A 204 20.32 -10.97 -2.78
CA ALA A 204 21.12 -10.94 -1.57
C ALA A 204 21.93 -12.23 -1.38
N VAL A 205 21.28 -13.40 -1.52
CA VAL A 205 21.96 -14.71 -1.40
C VAL A 205 23.08 -14.84 -2.42
N ARG A 206 22.85 -14.41 -3.68
CA ARG A 206 23.89 -14.45 -4.72
C ARG A 206 25.08 -13.57 -4.41
N LEU A 207 24.87 -12.39 -3.81
CA LEU A 207 25.94 -11.50 -3.37
C LEU A 207 26.74 -12.09 -2.21
N LEU A 208 26.08 -12.66 -1.22
CA LEU A 208 26.72 -13.33 -0.10
C LEU A 208 27.62 -14.48 -0.58
N ASN A 209 27.08 -15.35 -1.43
CA ASN A 209 27.86 -16.47 -1.97
C ASN A 209 29.10 -16.03 -2.76
N LYS A 210 29.03 -14.89 -3.47
CA LYS A 210 30.21 -14.33 -4.18
C LYS A 210 31.25 -13.70 -3.27
N SER A 211 30.86 -13.27 -2.09
CA SER A 211 31.75 -12.55 -1.15
C SER A 211 32.43 -13.48 -0.15
N PHE A 212 31.88 -14.68 0.08
CA PHE A 212 32.34 -15.61 1.11
C PHE A 212 32.80 -16.98 0.57
N PHE A 213 32.56 -17.27 -0.70
CA PHE A 213 32.95 -18.49 -1.39
C PHE A 213 33.46 -18.16 -2.81
#